data_e1455929dee285fada1266bf8da5b7ac
#
_entry.id   e1455929dee285fada1266bf8da5b7ac
#
_cell.length_a   1.000
_cell.length_b   1.000
_cell.length_c   1.000
_cell.angle_alpha   90.00
_cell.angle_beta   90.00
_cell.angle_gamma   90.00
#
_symmetry.space_group_name_H-M   'P 1'
#
loop_
_entity.id
_entity.type
_entity.pdbx_description
1 polymer ?
#
loop_
_entity_poly.entity_id
_entity_poly.type
_entity_poly.pdbx_seq_one_letter_code
_entity_poly.pdbx_strand_id
1 'polypeptide(L)'
;EIGFGDGILLFDQSSNNPDESFIGIEVFETGLANTYSKIIKSNLKNLKLIQGDVAQILSKNKSKKIFDLIIILFPDPWPKSKHKKRRLLKSDFFIDLQSLLKKDGKIIIKTDWQDYAEEIIETLNKLEHKYDHICESNDLKEFKTKYEKIALKENRLINKFLIPSIGQSSSK
;
A
#
# COMPACT_ATOMS: atom_id res chain seq x y z
N GLU A 1 -0.13 0.52 -6.32
CA GLU A 1 0.13 1.36 -5.14
C GLU A 1 -1.14 2.07 -4.70
N ILE A 2 -1.46 1.97 -3.42
CA ILE A 2 -2.64 2.60 -2.80
C ILE A 2 -2.17 3.83 -2.02
N GLY A 3 -2.74 5.01 -2.34
CA GLY A 3 -2.34 6.27 -1.74
C GLY A 3 -0.96 6.73 -2.21
N PHE A 4 -0.72 6.76 -3.52
CA PHE A 4 0.61 7.04 -4.08
C PHE A 4 1.08 8.51 -3.91
N GLY A 5 0.24 9.40 -3.41
CA GLY A 5 0.58 10.79 -3.09
C GLY A 5 1.09 11.58 -4.30
N ASP A 6 2.39 11.96 -4.30
CA ASP A 6 3.03 12.70 -5.41
C ASP A 6 3.43 11.81 -6.61
N GLY A 7 3.24 10.50 -6.48
CA GLY A 7 3.46 9.49 -7.51
C GLY A 7 4.91 9.34 -7.98
N ILE A 8 5.88 9.84 -7.22
CA ILE A 8 7.30 9.74 -7.60
C ILE A 8 7.71 8.28 -7.65
N LEU A 9 7.46 7.55 -6.55
CA LEU A 9 7.83 6.13 -6.46
C LEU A 9 7.12 5.30 -7.55
N LEU A 10 5.81 5.46 -7.68
CA LEU A 10 5.01 4.73 -8.65
C LEU A 10 5.48 4.95 -10.09
N PHE A 11 5.79 6.22 -10.43
CA PHE A 11 6.32 6.59 -11.73
C PHE A 11 7.71 5.98 -11.97
N ASP A 12 8.61 6.07 -10.99
CA ASP A 12 9.97 5.51 -11.10
C ASP A 12 9.95 3.99 -11.24
N GLN A 13 9.12 3.30 -10.46
CA GLN A 13 8.96 1.84 -10.55
C GLN A 13 8.42 1.44 -11.93
N SER A 14 7.38 2.10 -12.42
CA SER A 14 6.80 1.77 -13.73
C SER A 14 7.74 2.09 -14.90
N SER A 15 8.55 3.13 -14.78
CA SER A 15 9.53 3.50 -15.80
C SER A 15 10.71 2.51 -15.88
N ASN A 16 11.13 1.99 -14.72
CA ASN A 16 12.26 1.06 -14.63
C ASN A 16 11.89 -0.40 -14.92
N ASN A 17 10.58 -0.72 -14.97
CA ASN A 17 10.07 -2.07 -15.21
C ASN A 17 9.02 -2.08 -16.33
N PRO A 18 9.43 -1.89 -17.59
CA PRO A 18 8.50 -1.69 -18.71
C PRO A 18 7.64 -2.92 -19.03
N ASP A 19 8.08 -4.10 -18.67
CA ASP A 19 7.36 -5.37 -18.88
C ASP A 19 6.30 -5.67 -17.81
N GLU A 20 6.28 -4.89 -16.73
CA GLU A 20 5.30 -4.99 -15.65
C GLU A 20 4.16 -3.97 -15.84
N SER A 21 2.98 -4.27 -15.31
CA SER A 21 1.83 -3.37 -15.33
C SER A 21 1.57 -2.78 -13.94
N PHE A 22 1.37 -1.48 -13.89
CA PHE A 22 1.18 -0.73 -12.64
C PHE A 22 -0.17 -0.06 -12.58
N ILE A 23 -0.75 -0.02 -11.37
CA ILE A 23 -1.98 0.71 -11.07
C ILE A 23 -1.72 1.56 -9.81
N GLY A 24 -2.00 2.85 -9.90
CA GLY A 24 -2.04 3.75 -8.76
C GLY A 24 -3.46 4.16 -8.41
N ILE A 25 -3.83 4.11 -7.13
CA ILE A 25 -5.12 4.59 -6.64
C ILE A 25 -4.87 5.73 -5.67
N GLU A 26 -5.49 6.90 -5.89
CA GLU A 26 -5.31 8.08 -5.05
C GLU A 26 -6.60 8.93 -5.03
N VAL A 27 -6.85 9.60 -3.91
CA VAL A 27 -7.96 10.58 -3.78
C VAL A 27 -7.48 12.01 -4.02
N PHE A 28 -6.19 12.27 -3.84
CA PHE A 28 -5.60 13.60 -3.90
C PHE A 28 -5.37 14.06 -5.34
N GLU A 29 -6.22 14.96 -5.82
CA GLU A 29 -6.24 15.41 -7.23
C GLU A 29 -4.91 15.97 -7.72
N THR A 30 -4.20 16.74 -6.89
CA THR A 30 -2.91 17.34 -7.28
C THR A 30 -1.86 16.27 -7.55
N GLY A 31 -1.82 15.22 -6.73
CA GLY A 31 -0.91 14.09 -6.93
C GLY A 31 -1.21 13.34 -8.22
N LEU A 32 -2.49 13.08 -8.46
CA LEU A 32 -2.97 12.47 -9.71
C LEU A 32 -2.59 13.29 -10.94
N ALA A 33 -2.89 14.59 -10.95
CA ALA A 33 -2.60 15.48 -12.09
C ALA A 33 -1.10 15.55 -12.38
N ASN A 34 -0.27 15.67 -11.34
CA ASN A 34 1.18 15.71 -11.47
C ASN A 34 1.74 14.39 -12.05
N THR A 35 1.26 13.25 -11.55
CA THR A 35 1.69 11.92 -12.01
C THR A 35 1.22 11.67 -13.45
N TYR A 36 -0.02 12.03 -13.77
CA TYR A 36 -0.56 11.93 -15.12
C TYR A 36 0.24 12.76 -16.13
N SER A 37 0.60 14.00 -15.76
CA SER A 37 1.47 14.86 -16.60
C SER A 37 2.83 14.19 -16.91
N LYS A 38 3.44 13.52 -15.92
CA LYS A 38 4.69 12.75 -16.13
C LYS A 38 4.48 11.59 -17.09
N ILE A 39 3.40 10.81 -16.92
CA ILE A 39 3.04 9.68 -17.80
C ILE A 39 2.95 10.14 -19.26
N ILE A 40 2.24 11.25 -19.52
CA ILE A 40 2.08 11.78 -20.88
C ILE A 40 3.43 12.23 -21.46
N LYS A 41 4.20 13.02 -20.70
CA LYS A 41 5.52 13.54 -21.16
C LYS A 41 6.51 12.41 -21.47
N SER A 42 6.49 11.33 -20.73
CA SER A 42 7.39 10.18 -20.91
C SER A 42 6.81 9.09 -21.82
N ASN A 43 5.60 9.27 -22.35
CA ASN A 43 4.89 8.29 -23.17
C ASN A 43 4.79 6.89 -22.50
N LEU A 44 4.69 6.88 -21.16
CA LEU A 44 4.64 5.65 -20.38
C LEU A 44 3.31 4.92 -20.62
N LYS A 45 3.36 3.62 -20.92
CA LYS A 45 2.17 2.84 -21.34
C LYS A 45 1.72 1.81 -20.30
N ASN A 46 2.57 1.45 -19.37
CA ASN A 46 2.36 0.38 -18.39
C ASN A 46 1.86 0.88 -17.01
N LEU A 47 1.52 2.18 -16.88
CA LEU A 47 0.96 2.76 -15.64
C LEU A 47 -0.43 3.33 -15.88
N LYS A 48 -1.39 2.90 -15.06
CA LYS A 48 -2.76 3.42 -15.00
C LYS A 48 -3.04 4.07 -13.65
N LEU A 49 -3.73 5.20 -13.66
CA LEU A 49 -4.15 5.91 -12.45
C LEU A 49 -5.66 5.84 -12.29
N ILE A 50 -6.10 5.63 -11.06
CA ILE A 50 -7.52 5.62 -10.66
C ILE A 50 -7.71 6.65 -9.57
N GLN A 51 -8.60 7.60 -9.78
CA GLN A 51 -9.03 8.54 -8.75
C GLN A 51 -10.20 7.97 -7.97
N GLY A 52 -10.12 7.96 -6.64
CA GLY A 52 -11.24 7.61 -5.79
C GLY A 52 -10.87 6.97 -4.46
N ASP A 53 -11.91 6.75 -3.66
CA ASP A 53 -11.81 6.04 -2.40
C ASP A 53 -11.51 4.56 -2.66
N VAL A 54 -10.33 4.13 -2.25
CA VAL A 54 -9.85 2.76 -2.47
C VAL A 54 -10.77 1.71 -1.84
N ALA A 55 -11.32 1.96 -0.65
CA ALA A 55 -12.20 0.99 0.00
C ALA A 55 -13.46 0.73 -0.84
N GLN A 56 -14.03 1.77 -1.46
CA GLN A 56 -15.16 1.65 -2.38
C GLN A 56 -14.77 0.94 -3.69
N ILE A 57 -13.57 1.24 -4.21
CA ILE A 57 -13.07 0.62 -5.44
C ILE A 57 -12.86 -0.88 -5.22
N LEU A 58 -12.21 -1.28 -4.12
CA LEU A 58 -11.91 -2.68 -3.82
C LEU A 58 -13.19 -3.48 -3.55
N SER A 59 -14.13 -2.94 -2.77
CA SER A 59 -15.39 -3.63 -2.46
C SER A 59 -16.20 -4.03 -3.70
N LYS A 60 -16.08 -3.25 -4.79
CA LYS A 60 -16.76 -3.51 -6.08
C LYS A 60 -15.97 -4.48 -6.99
N ASN A 61 -14.73 -4.81 -6.67
CA ASN A 61 -13.83 -5.58 -7.53
C ASN A 61 -13.31 -6.87 -6.88
N LYS A 62 -14.02 -7.41 -5.90
CA LYS A 62 -13.62 -8.60 -5.13
C LYS A 62 -13.30 -9.81 -6.02
N SER A 63 -12.42 -10.66 -5.52
CA SER A 63 -12.10 -11.99 -6.08
C SER A 63 -11.47 -12.02 -7.47
N LYS A 64 -10.87 -10.93 -7.93
CA LYS A 64 -10.25 -10.89 -9.28
C LYS A 64 -8.85 -11.52 -9.35
N LYS A 65 -8.13 -11.64 -8.22
CA LYS A 65 -6.76 -12.23 -8.13
C LYS A 65 -5.82 -11.76 -9.25
N ILE A 66 -5.64 -10.45 -9.34
CA ILE A 66 -4.90 -9.82 -10.46
C ILE A 66 -3.55 -9.25 -10.06
N PHE A 67 -3.28 -9.04 -8.75
CA PHE A 67 -2.06 -8.38 -8.31
C PHE A 67 -1.04 -9.37 -7.77
N ASP A 68 0.21 -9.19 -8.19
CA ASP A 68 1.38 -9.86 -7.64
C ASP A 68 1.87 -9.10 -6.39
N LEU A 69 1.71 -7.77 -6.39
CA LEU A 69 2.15 -6.89 -5.31
C LEU A 69 1.14 -5.77 -5.09
N ILE A 70 0.79 -5.53 -3.82
CA ILE A 70 0.04 -4.36 -3.38
C ILE A 70 0.92 -3.59 -2.40
N ILE A 71 1.07 -2.28 -2.61
CA ILE A 71 1.92 -1.41 -1.80
C ILE A 71 1.06 -0.33 -1.15
N ILE A 72 1.24 -0.12 0.18
CA ILE A 72 0.58 0.93 0.96
C ILE A 72 1.64 1.58 1.85
N LEU A 73 2.05 2.79 1.52
CA LEU A 73 3.15 3.46 2.20
C LEU A 73 2.68 4.69 2.96
N PHE A 74 2.92 4.70 4.26
CA PHE A 74 2.62 5.82 5.16
C PHE A 74 1.16 6.29 5.05
N PRO A 75 0.18 5.37 5.19
CA PRO A 75 -1.23 5.76 5.19
C PRO A 75 -1.52 6.69 6.36
N ASP A 76 -2.52 7.57 6.21
CA ASP A 76 -2.90 8.55 7.22
C ASP A 76 -3.11 7.92 8.61
N PRO A 77 -2.32 8.29 9.62
CA PRO A 77 -2.34 7.63 10.93
C PRO A 77 -3.51 8.06 11.81
N TRP A 78 -4.16 9.19 11.49
CA TRP A 78 -5.29 9.75 12.29
C TRP A 78 -5.02 9.73 13.80
N PRO A 79 -4.07 10.50 14.33
CA PRO A 79 -3.54 10.35 15.70
C PRO A 79 -4.58 10.60 16.80
N LYS A 80 -5.59 11.44 16.55
CA LYS A 80 -6.64 11.74 17.54
C LYS A 80 -7.60 10.54 17.66
N SER A 81 -7.88 10.06 18.87
CA SER A 81 -8.74 8.90 19.15
C SER A 81 -10.08 8.93 18.39
N LYS A 82 -10.77 10.09 18.37
CA LYS A 82 -12.03 10.26 17.62
C LYS A 82 -11.89 10.08 16.11
N HIS A 83 -10.67 10.15 15.57
CA HIS A 83 -10.38 10.02 14.14
C HIS A 83 -9.84 8.63 13.74
N LYS A 84 -9.44 7.77 14.68
CA LYS A 84 -8.92 6.41 14.39
C LYS A 84 -9.88 5.58 13.55
N LYS A 85 -11.20 5.82 13.67
CA LYS A 85 -12.21 5.18 12.80
C LYS A 85 -12.02 5.45 11.29
N ARG A 86 -11.23 6.46 10.90
CA ARG A 86 -10.90 6.81 9.50
C ARG A 86 -9.69 6.04 8.97
N ARG A 87 -8.95 5.32 9.83
CA ARG A 87 -7.81 4.49 9.41
C ARG A 87 -8.27 3.49 8.36
N LEU A 88 -7.46 3.33 7.33
CA LEU A 88 -7.76 2.49 6.18
C LEU A 88 -7.64 0.99 6.48
N LEU A 89 -6.58 0.61 7.22
CA LEU A 89 -6.17 -0.78 7.40
C LEU A 89 -6.99 -1.48 8.49
N LYS A 90 -8.23 -1.83 8.16
CA LYS A 90 -9.17 -2.58 9.00
C LYS A 90 -9.41 -3.98 8.46
N SER A 91 -10.06 -4.84 9.25
CA SER A 91 -10.31 -6.24 8.90
C SER A 91 -10.93 -6.41 7.51
N ASP A 92 -12.03 -5.70 7.22
CA ASP A 92 -12.71 -5.81 5.92
C ASP A 92 -11.81 -5.39 4.76
N PHE A 93 -10.99 -4.35 4.96
CA PHE A 93 -10.06 -3.89 3.95
C PHE A 93 -8.95 -4.90 3.68
N PHE A 94 -8.41 -5.57 4.71
CA PHE A 94 -7.44 -6.65 4.54
C PHE A 94 -8.05 -7.84 3.79
N ILE A 95 -9.29 -8.21 4.09
CA ILE A 95 -10.02 -9.28 3.36
C ILE A 95 -10.16 -8.89 1.88
N ASP A 96 -10.53 -7.65 1.57
CA ASP A 96 -10.65 -7.17 0.20
C ASP A 96 -9.30 -7.19 -0.53
N LEU A 97 -8.21 -6.73 0.12
CA LEU A 97 -6.84 -6.80 -0.44
C LEU A 97 -6.43 -8.24 -0.76
N GLN A 98 -6.64 -9.17 0.18
CA GLN A 98 -6.31 -10.58 -0.02
C GLN A 98 -7.08 -11.21 -1.19
N SER A 99 -8.34 -10.79 -1.40
CA SER A 99 -9.17 -11.28 -2.50
C SER A 99 -8.63 -10.89 -3.90
N LEU A 100 -7.80 -9.88 -3.96
CA LEU A 100 -7.20 -9.35 -5.20
C LEU A 100 -5.79 -9.91 -5.48
N LEU A 101 -5.15 -10.53 -4.49
CA LEU A 101 -3.81 -11.10 -4.67
C LEU A 101 -3.85 -12.40 -5.46
N LYS A 102 -2.92 -12.56 -6.38
CA LYS A 102 -2.58 -13.85 -6.99
C LYS A 102 -2.03 -14.81 -5.92
N LYS A 103 -1.86 -16.08 -6.27
CA LYS A 103 -1.44 -17.16 -5.37
C LYS A 103 -0.15 -16.84 -4.59
N ASP A 104 0.84 -16.27 -5.25
CA ASP A 104 2.15 -15.94 -4.65
C ASP A 104 2.31 -14.42 -4.46
N GLY A 105 1.19 -13.70 -4.48
CA GLY A 105 1.17 -12.26 -4.31
C GLY A 105 1.40 -11.86 -2.86
N LYS A 106 1.74 -10.59 -2.65
CA LYS A 106 2.04 -10.04 -1.33
C LYS A 106 1.56 -8.60 -1.18
N ILE A 107 1.35 -8.20 0.07
CA ILE A 107 1.08 -6.81 0.44
C ILE A 107 2.30 -6.29 1.21
N ILE A 108 2.75 -5.10 0.88
CA ILE A 108 3.77 -4.36 1.63
C ILE A 108 3.13 -3.12 2.22
N ILE A 109 3.27 -2.96 3.53
CA ILE A 109 2.81 -1.78 4.26
C ILE A 109 3.99 -1.18 5.00
N LYS A 110 4.14 0.15 4.95
CA LYS A 110 5.06 0.89 5.83
C LYS A 110 4.28 1.96 6.59
N THR A 111 4.60 2.14 7.87
CA THR A 111 4.12 3.25 8.70
C THR A 111 5.18 3.63 9.74
N ASP A 112 5.29 4.91 10.03
CA ASP A 112 6.15 5.47 11.08
C ASP A 112 5.34 5.85 12.34
N TRP A 113 4.06 5.44 12.39
CA TRP A 113 3.16 5.70 13.50
C TRP A 113 2.97 4.45 14.35
N GLN A 114 3.60 4.41 15.52
CA GLN A 114 3.65 3.22 16.37
C GLN A 114 2.25 2.69 16.75
N ASP A 115 1.36 3.55 17.23
CA ASP A 115 -0.01 3.19 17.60
C ASP A 115 -0.82 2.63 16.40
N TYR A 116 -0.50 3.06 15.17
CA TYR A 116 -1.13 2.49 13.98
C TYR A 116 -0.52 1.13 13.61
N ALA A 117 0.78 0.96 13.81
CA ALA A 117 1.44 -0.34 13.62
C ALA A 117 0.88 -1.39 14.59
N GLU A 118 0.64 -1.04 15.84
CA GLU A 118 0.01 -1.92 16.84
C GLU A 118 -1.41 -2.33 16.41
N GLU A 119 -2.24 -1.40 15.93
CA GLU A 119 -3.58 -1.69 15.41
C GLU A 119 -3.53 -2.62 14.18
N ILE A 120 -2.52 -2.46 13.30
CA ILE A 120 -2.30 -3.35 12.16
C ILE A 120 -1.99 -4.77 12.66
N ILE A 121 -1.08 -4.92 13.63
CA ILE A 121 -0.71 -6.20 14.24
C ILE A 121 -1.95 -6.89 14.84
N GLU A 122 -2.72 -6.16 15.66
CA GLU A 122 -3.95 -6.70 16.26
C GLU A 122 -4.94 -7.17 15.19
N THR A 123 -5.10 -6.38 14.12
CA THR A 123 -6.01 -6.72 13.00
C THR A 123 -5.55 -7.97 12.26
N LEU A 124 -4.26 -8.10 11.95
CA LEU A 124 -3.70 -9.25 11.25
C LEU A 124 -3.79 -10.52 12.11
N ASN A 125 -3.51 -10.42 13.41
CA ASN A 125 -3.64 -11.53 14.36
C ASN A 125 -5.11 -11.99 14.48
N LYS A 126 -6.05 -11.07 14.56
CA LYS A 126 -7.49 -11.38 14.59
C LYS A 126 -7.97 -12.10 13.32
N LEU A 127 -7.36 -11.79 12.18
CA LEU A 127 -7.66 -12.42 10.89
C LEU A 127 -6.84 -13.71 10.66
N GLU A 128 -5.97 -14.10 11.61
CA GLU A 128 -5.03 -15.22 11.49
C GLU A 128 -4.15 -15.14 10.23
N HIS A 129 -3.85 -13.90 9.78
CA HIS A 129 -2.97 -13.67 8.63
C HIS A 129 -1.51 -13.89 9.03
N LYS A 130 -0.77 -14.63 8.19
CA LYS A 130 0.70 -14.69 8.31
C LYS A 130 1.29 -13.36 7.85
N TYR A 131 2.31 -12.88 8.52
CA TYR A 131 3.04 -11.68 8.14
C TYR A 131 4.45 -11.68 8.75
N ASP A 132 5.38 -11.01 8.09
CA ASP A 132 6.66 -10.62 8.66
C ASP A 132 6.58 -9.15 9.07
N HIS A 133 7.05 -8.82 10.26
CA HIS A 133 7.08 -7.46 10.77
C HIS A 133 8.52 -7.08 11.12
N ILE A 134 8.98 -5.99 10.53
CA ILE A 134 10.29 -5.39 10.78
C ILE A 134 10.06 -3.98 11.31
N CYS A 135 10.69 -3.64 12.44
CA CYS A 135 10.65 -2.29 13.01
C CYS A 135 12.09 -1.77 13.11
N GLU A 136 12.44 -0.81 12.29
CA GLU A 136 13.83 -0.32 12.16
C GLU A 136 13.89 1.21 12.10
N SER A 137 15.03 1.76 12.59
CA SER A 137 15.41 3.16 12.42
C SER A 137 16.29 3.41 11.19
N ASN A 138 16.62 2.35 10.45
CA ASN A 138 17.51 2.40 9.31
C ASN A 138 16.74 2.53 7.99
N ASP A 139 17.43 3.11 6.99
CA ASP A 139 16.94 3.23 5.62
C ASP A 139 16.62 1.84 5.03
N LEU A 140 15.34 1.51 4.99
CA LEU A 140 14.87 0.33 4.28
C LEU A 140 15.05 0.59 2.79
N LYS A 141 16.01 -0.08 2.14
CA LYS A 141 16.42 0.18 0.74
C LYS A 141 15.28 0.09 -0.28
N GLU A 142 14.18 -0.58 0.08
CA GLU A 142 13.06 -0.85 -0.79
C GLU A 142 11.96 0.21 -0.63
N PHE A 143 11.48 0.79 -1.73
CA PHE A 143 10.38 1.77 -1.78
C PHE A 143 10.60 3.04 -0.93
N LYS A 144 11.66 3.77 -1.22
CA LYS A 144 11.99 5.04 -0.55
C LYS A 144 10.99 6.15 -0.91
N THR A 145 10.33 6.69 0.10
CA THR A 145 9.40 7.82 -0.05
C THR A 145 9.91 9.08 0.66
N LYS A 146 9.30 10.23 0.35
CA LYS A 146 9.55 11.46 1.12
C LYS A 146 9.16 11.31 2.61
N TYR A 147 8.10 10.54 2.90
CA TYR A 147 7.65 10.31 4.27
C TYR A 147 8.66 9.47 5.06
N GLU A 148 9.29 8.50 4.43
CA GLU A 148 10.40 7.75 5.02
C GLU A 148 11.57 8.66 5.39
N LYS A 149 11.97 9.55 4.49
CA LYS A 149 13.03 10.52 4.76
C LYS A 149 12.69 11.46 5.93
N ILE A 150 11.43 11.88 6.04
CA ILE A 150 10.95 12.70 7.16
C ILE A 150 10.98 11.89 8.47
N ALA A 151 10.47 10.68 8.46
CA ALA A 151 10.46 9.79 9.62
C ALA A 151 11.88 9.56 10.18
N LEU A 152 12.83 9.23 9.30
CA LEU A 152 14.23 9.03 9.67
C LEU A 152 14.87 10.32 10.23
N LYS A 153 14.60 11.47 9.61
CA LYS A 153 15.09 12.78 10.10
C LYS A 153 14.55 13.11 11.50
N GLU A 154 13.34 12.68 11.80
CA GLU A 154 12.69 12.87 13.10
C GLU A 154 12.95 11.72 14.09
N ASN A 155 13.89 10.80 13.75
CA ASN A 155 14.21 9.61 14.53
C ASN A 155 13.00 8.72 14.86
N ARG A 156 12.01 8.68 13.96
CA ARG A 156 10.87 7.78 14.09
C ARG A 156 11.22 6.40 13.53
N LEU A 157 10.78 5.35 14.23
CA LEU A 157 10.90 3.98 13.75
C LEU A 157 9.93 3.74 12.59
N ILE A 158 10.38 2.99 11.61
CA ILE A 158 9.54 2.58 10.49
C ILE A 158 9.16 1.12 10.68
N ASN A 159 7.86 0.88 10.76
CA ASN A 159 7.26 -0.44 10.81
C ASN A 159 6.94 -0.89 9.38
N LYS A 160 7.58 -1.97 8.92
CA LYS A 160 7.31 -2.63 7.63
C LYS A 160 6.62 -3.95 7.87
N PHE A 161 5.52 -4.18 7.17
CA PHE A 161 4.79 -5.44 7.14
C PHE A 161 4.88 -6.06 5.75
N LEU A 162 5.20 -7.35 5.70
CA LEU A 162 5.12 -8.18 4.51
C LEU A 162 4.06 -9.25 4.74
N ILE A 163 2.98 -9.19 3.99
CA ILE A 163 1.81 -10.06 4.19
C ILE A 163 1.62 -10.88 2.91
N PRO A 164 1.91 -12.18 2.91
CA PRO A 164 1.71 -13.04 1.76
C PRO A 164 0.22 -13.26 1.49
N SER A 165 -0.11 -13.67 0.26
CA SER A 165 -1.44 -14.12 -0.08
C SER A 165 -1.82 -15.35 0.75
N ILE A 166 -3.07 -15.40 1.19
CA ILE A 166 -3.62 -16.60 1.83
C ILE A 166 -3.74 -17.67 0.76
N GLY A 167 -2.90 -18.71 0.82
CA GLY A 167 -3.01 -19.88 -0.03
C GLY A 167 -4.41 -20.48 0.16
N GLN A 168 -5.10 -20.79 -0.93
CA GLN A 168 -6.28 -21.66 -0.80
C GLN A 168 -5.78 -22.95 -0.17
N SER A 169 -6.23 -23.23 1.07
CA SER A 169 -6.15 -24.58 1.59
C SER A 169 -6.77 -25.47 0.51
N SER A 170 -5.96 -26.35 -0.07
CA SER A 170 -6.45 -27.40 -0.95
C SER A 170 -7.54 -28.12 -0.17
N SER A 171 -8.79 -27.83 -0.50
CA SER A 171 -9.91 -28.66 -0.07
C SER A 171 -9.62 -30.06 -0.61
N LYS A 172 -9.19 -30.92 0.30
CA LYS A 172 -9.20 -32.36 0.08
C LYS A 172 -10.61 -32.86 0.13
#